data_25d6e76187d15ba3d2fead37392d3571
#
_entry.id   25d6e76187d15ba3d2fead37392d3571
#
_cell.length_a   1.000
_cell.length_b   1.000
_cell.length_c   1.000
_cell.angle_alpha   90.00
_cell.angle_beta   90.00
_cell.angle_gamma   90.00
#
_symmetry.space_group_name_H-M   'P 1'
#
loop_
_entity.id
_entity.type
_entity.pdbx_description
1 polymer ?
#
loop_
_entity_poly.entity_id
_entity_poly.type
_entity_poly.pdbx_seq_one_letter_code
_entity_poly.pdbx_strand_id
1 'polypeptide(L)'
;NLSKGRLGEENSSFLGSIFLTKIKQAGMERAAMPESARKDFYIYVDEFQNVVTQTFENILSEARKYGLNLTMAHQYVGQIIPKVYQAVLGNVGSIITFRIGGEDAVKLKSEFDPLFGVKDMINLAVTEFYIKMTIDGESYDPFSAETLKVLPPTHPSYRREIIDASHRKFSIPKGDAAKLIAEEEATIIRSAEEKAIIEGKSKDSVAETKKEEAEPMI
;
A
#
# COMPACT_ATOMS: atom_id res chain seq x y z
N ASN A 1 -7.82 -8.51 -7.98
CA ASN A 1 -7.94 -7.40 -8.93
C ASN A 1 -8.79 -6.29 -8.31
N LEU A 2 -8.15 -5.19 -7.96
CA LEU A 2 -8.79 -4.00 -7.37
C LEU A 2 -9.22 -2.99 -8.47
N SER A 3 -9.81 -3.49 -9.54
CA SER A 3 -10.26 -2.67 -10.66
C SER A 3 -11.33 -1.67 -10.23
N LYS A 4 -11.08 -0.37 -10.40
CA LYS A 4 -12.05 0.72 -10.14
C LYS A 4 -13.38 0.52 -10.86
N GLY A 5 -13.35 -0.02 -12.08
CA GLY A 5 -14.57 -0.30 -12.86
C GLY A 5 -15.47 -1.40 -12.28
N ARG A 6 -14.96 -2.22 -11.37
CA ARG A 6 -15.72 -3.31 -10.73
C ARG A 6 -16.13 -3.02 -9.30
N LEU A 7 -15.26 -2.36 -8.55
CA LEU A 7 -15.42 -2.13 -7.11
C LEU A 7 -15.85 -0.71 -6.77
N GLY A 8 -15.75 0.20 -7.72
CA GLY A 8 -15.78 1.64 -7.45
C GLY A 8 -14.44 2.15 -6.95
N GLU A 9 -14.22 3.46 -7.03
CA GLU A 9 -12.95 4.08 -6.68
C GLU A 9 -12.65 4.00 -5.19
N GLU A 10 -13.61 4.34 -4.34
CA GLU A 10 -13.46 4.33 -2.88
C GLU A 10 -13.16 2.94 -2.33
N ASN A 11 -13.93 1.93 -2.75
CA ASN A 11 -13.71 0.54 -2.31
C ASN A 11 -12.35 0.01 -2.79
N SER A 12 -11.95 0.34 -4.02
CA SER A 12 -10.65 -0.06 -4.57
C SER A 12 -9.50 0.54 -3.76
N SER A 13 -9.58 1.84 -3.45
CA SER A 13 -8.60 2.57 -2.65
C SER A 13 -8.54 2.04 -1.21
N PHE A 14 -9.68 1.85 -0.58
CA PHE A 14 -9.79 1.31 0.77
C PHE A 14 -9.17 -0.09 0.90
N LEU A 15 -9.58 -1.02 0.03
CA LEU A 15 -9.01 -2.37 0.02
C LEU A 15 -7.51 -2.37 -0.28
N GLY A 16 -7.05 -1.54 -1.22
CA GLY A 16 -5.64 -1.41 -1.55
C GLY A 16 -4.81 -0.92 -0.37
N SER A 17 -5.29 0.05 0.39
CA SER A 17 -4.61 0.56 1.59
C SER A 17 -4.55 -0.48 2.72
N ILE A 18 -5.61 -1.29 2.89
CA ILE A 18 -5.61 -2.42 3.82
C ILE A 18 -4.55 -3.46 3.41
N PHE A 19 -4.49 -3.84 2.14
CA PHE A 19 -3.49 -4.79 1.65
C PHE A 19 -2.06 -4.30 1.90
N LEU A 20 -1.76 -3.05 1.57
CA LEU A 20 -0.44 -2.46 1.84
C LEU A 20 -0.11 -2.44 3.34
N THR A 21 -1.09 -2.12 4.18
CA THR A 21 -0.94 -2.14 5.64
C THR A 21 -0.64 -3.55 6.15
N LYS A 22 -1.33 -4.56 5.64
CA LYS A 22 -1.10 -5.98 6.00
C LYS A 22 0.26 -6.49 5.53
N ILE A 23 0.68 -6.12 4.33
CA ILE A 23 2.02 -6.46 3.81
C ILE A 23 3.11 -5.80 4.68
N LYS A 24 2.93 -4.53 5.03
CA LYS A 24 3.83 -3.83 5.97
C LYS A 24 3.92 -4.58 7.29
N GLN A 25 2.78 -4.91 7.90
CA GLN A 25 2.71 -5.60 9.19
C GLN A 25 3.44 -6.96 9.13
N ALA A 26 3.17 -7.77 8.11
CA ALA A 26 3.86 -9.03 7.87
C ALA A 26 5.37 -8.84 7.61
N GLY A 27 5.76 -7.74 6.97
CA GLY A 27 7.16 -7.36 6.81
C GLY A 27 7.81 -7.03 8.15
N MET A 28 7.16 -6.24 8.99
CA MET A 28 7.68 -5.85 10.31
C MET A 28 7.85 -7.06 11.26
N GLU A 29 7.03 -8.10 11.14
CA GLU A 29 7.19 -9.34 11.91
C GLU A 29 8.55 -10.02 11.63
N ARG A 30 9.15 -9.75 10.47
CA ARG A 30 10.51 -10.22 10.14
C ARG A 30 11.61 -9.56 10.99
N ALA A 31 11.30 -8.54 11.78
CA ALA A 31 12.25 -7.94 12.72
C ALA A 31 12.83 -8.97 13.70
N ALA A 32 12.05 -10.00 14.06
CA ALA A 32 12.50 -11.10 14.91
C ALA A 32 13.45 -12.09 14.20
N MET A 33 13.63 -11.97 12.86
CA MET A 33 14.49 -12.84 12.08
C MET A 33 15.85 -12.18 11.82
N PRO A 34 16.97 -12.95 11.80
CA PRO A 34 18.25 -12.45 11.33
C PRO A 34 18.13 -11.89 9.90
N GLU A 35 18.86 -10.82 9.61
CA GLU A 35 18.75 -10.14 8.30
C GLU A 35 19.06 -11.08 7.14
N SER A 36 20.06 -11.95 7.28
CA SER A 36 20.45 -12.96 6.29
C SER A 36 19.36 -14.01 6.00
N ALA A 37 18.39 -14.18 6.87
CA ALA A 37 17.27 -15.11 6.70
C ALA A 37 16.03 -14.46 6.09
N ARG A 38 16.02 -13.14 5.93
CA ARG A 38 14.89 -12.39 5.34
C ARG A 38 14.93 -12.54 3.83
N LYS A 39 13.96 -13.26 3.27
CA LYS A 39 13.82 -13.38 1.82
C LYS A 39 13.21 -12.13 1.24
N ASP A 40 13.72 -11.67 0.10
CA ASP A 40 13.14 -10.56 -0.65
C ASP A 40 11.70 -10.82 -1.04
N PHE A 41 10.86 -9.82 -0.86
CA PHE A 41 9.48 -9.82 -1.29
C PHE A 41 9.23 -8.58 -2.16
N TYR A 42 8.85 -8.81 -3.42
CA TYR A 42 8.67 -7.77 -4.41
C TYR A 42 7.20 -7.37 -4.51
N ILE A 43 6.95 -6.08 -4.37
CA ILE A 43 5.61 -5.47 -4.40
C ILE A 43 5.57 -4.52 -5.60
N TYR A 44 4.63 -4.74 -6.49
CA TYR A 44 4.38 -3.87 -7.65
C TYR A 44 3.03 -3.18 -7.45
N VAL A 45 3.04 -1.86 -7.42
CA VAL A 45 1.83 -1.04 -7.20
C VAL A 45 1.66 -0.10 -8.39
N ASP A 46 0.73 -0.45 -9.26
CA ASP A 46 0.31 0.43 -10.34
C ASP A 46 -0.72 1.44 -9.83
N GLU A 47 -0.70 2.66 -10.38
CA GLU A 47 -1.55 3.77 -9.93
C GLU A 47 -1.49 3.96 -8.41
N PHE A 48 -0.27 3.98 -7.85
CA PHE A 48 -0.08 3.91 -6.40
C PHE A 48 -0.71 5.08 -5.65
N GLN A 49 -0.93 6.24 -6.29
CA GLN A 49 -1.61 7.39 -5.70
C GLN A 49 -3.03 7.06 -5.20
N ASN A 50 -3.66 6.01 -5.73
CA ASN A 50 -5.01 5.61 -5.33
C ASN A 50 -5.06 4.81 -4.01
N VAL A 51 -3.94 4.24 -3.59
CA VAL A 51 -3.88 3.33 -2.44
C VAL A 51 -2.96 3.85 -1.32
N VAL A 52 -2.27 4.94 -1.59
CA VAL A 52 -1.31 5.55 -0.66
C VAL A 52 -2.01 6.45 0.35
N THR A 53 -1.69 6.22 1.61
CA THR A 53 -2.07 7.07 2.75
C THR A 53 -0.85 7.76 3.33
N GLN A 54 -1.02 8.72 4.24
CA GLN A 54 0.11 9.37 4.93
C GLN A 54 1.01 8.37 5.68
N THR A 55 0.45 7.24 6.12
CA THR A 55 1.21 6.17 6.79
C THR A 55 2.17 5.43 5.85
N PHE A 56 2.05 5.62 4.53
CA PHE A 56 2.89 4.99 3.52
C PHE A 56 4.35 5.50 3.57
N GLU A 57 4.58 6.72 4.01
CA GLU A 57 5.91 7.29 4.23
C GLU A 57 6.79 6.38 5.11
N ASN A 58 6.20 5.83 6.18
CA ASN A 58 6.89 4.90 7.07
C ASN A 58 7.22 3.57 6.39
N ILE A 59 6.39 3.13 5.43
CA ILE A 59 6.69 1.92 4.66
C ILE A 59 7.93 2.14 3.81
N LEU A 60 8.01 3.26 3.09
CA LEU A 60 9.14 3.58 2.21
C LEU A 60 10.48 3.62 2.97
N SER A 61 10.51 4.25 4.14
CA SER A 61 11.73 4.38 4.94
C SER A 61 12.20 3.08 5.60
N GLU A 62 11.28 2.15 5.86
CA GLU A 62 11.56 0.93 6.62
C GLU A 62 11.56 -0.36 5.78
N ALA A 63 10.91 -0.37 4.63
CA ALA A 63 10.68 -1.55 3.79
C ALA A 63 11.96 -2.33 3.50
N ARG A 64 13.04 -1.62 3.16
CA ARG A 64 14.35 -2.20 2.85
C ARG A 64 14.89 -3.08 3.98
N LYS A 65 14.73 -2.66 5.23
CA LYS A 65 15.22 -3.40 6.42
C LYS A 65 14.59 -4.78 6.54
N TYR A 66 13.38 -4.93 6.01
CA TYR A 66 12.60 -6.17 6.11
C TYR A 66 12.57 -6.98 4.82
N GLY A 67 13.40 -6.61 3.83
CA GLY A 67 13.43 -7.28 2.53
C GLY A 67 12.15 -7.06 1.72
N LEU A 68 11.50 -5.89 1.86
CA LEU A 68 10.37 -5.49 1.03
C LEU A 68 10.87 -4.54 -0.06
N ASN A 69 10.74 -4.96 -1.31
CA ASN A 69 11.16 -4.21 -2.50
C ASN A 69 9.92 -3.67 -3.20
N LEU A 70 9.81 -2.34 -3.31
CA LEU A 70 8.64 -1.68 -3.88
C LEU A 70 8.97 -1.14 -5.28
N THR A 71 8.11 -1.47 -6.24
CA THR A 71 8.03 -0.82 -7.54
C THR A 71 6.68 -0.13 -7.65
N MET A 72 6.70 1.17 -7.85
CA MET A 72 5.51 2.01 -7.86
C MET A 72 5.39 2.74 -9.19
N ALA A 73 4.20 2.75 -9.77
CA ALA A 73 3.90 3.49 -10.98
C ALA A 73 2.73 4.46 -10.75
N HIS A 74 2.78 5.62 -11.41
CA HIS A 74 1.71 6.62 -11.42
C HIS A 74 1.74 7.42 -12.72
N GLN A 75 0.65 8.09 -13.03
CA GLN A 75 0.55 8.89 -14.27
C GLN A 75 0.85 10.37 -14.03
N TYR A 76 0.41 10.95 -12.91
CA TYR A 76 0.52 12.39 -12.62
C TYR A 76 1.01 12.64 -11.21
N VAL A 77 2.11 13.37 -11.09
CA VAL A 77 2.66 13.79 -9.79
C VAL A 77 1.67 14.65 -9.00
N GLY A 78 0.85 15.45 -9.69
CA GLY A 78 -0.14 16.31 -9.05
C GLY A 78 -1.23 15.59 -8.25
N GLN A 79 -1.41 14.29 -8.45
CA GLN A 79 -2.35 13.46 -7.69
C GLN A 79 -1.75 12.89 -6.40
N ILE A 80 -0.45 13.02 -6.19
CA ILE A 80 0.24 12.49 -5.03
C ILE A 80 0.28 13.56 -3.94
N ILE A 81 -0.02 13.17 -2.71
CA ILE A 81 0.12 14.05 -1.54
C ILE A 81 1.56 14.56 -1.47
N PRO A 82 1.83 15.87 -1.36
CA PRO A 82 3.18 16.44 -1.45
C PRO A 82 4.18 15.79 -0.49
N LYS A 83 3.77 15.47 0.73
CA LYS A 83 4.61 14.79 1.72
C LYS A 83 5.01 13.39 1.29
N VAL A 84 4.09 12.65 0.67
CA VAL A 84 4.36 11.31 0.13
C VAL A 84 5.30 11.39 -1.07
N TYR A 85 5.12 12.37 -1.95
CA TYR A 85 6.00 12.59 -3.09
C TYR A 85 7.45 12.82 -2.66
N GLN A 86 7.66 13.69 -1.67
CA GLN A 86 9.00 13.92 -1.10
C GLN A 86 9.60 12.66 -0.48
N ALA A 87 8.78 11.88 0.24
CA ALA A 87 9.22 10.62 0.82
C ALA A 87 9.58 9.58 -0.26
N VAL A 88 8.85 9.55 -1.37
CA VAL A 88 9.17 8.69 -2.53
C VAL A 88 10.54 9.06 -3.07
N LEU A 89 10.75 10.32 -3.47
CA LEU A 89 12.03 10.78 -4.03
C LEU A 89 13.22 10.57 -3.08
N GLY A 90 13.00 10.73 -1.78
CA GLY A 90 14.06 10.55 -0.77
C GLY A 90 14.41 9.08 -0.45
N ASN A 91 13.59 8.12 -0.88
CA ASN A 91 13.80 6.70 -0.51
C ASN A 91 13.92 5.75 -1.72
N VAL A 92 13.57 6.19 -2.92
CA VAL A 92 13.72 5.34 -4.12
C VAL A 92 15.15 5.38 -4.64
N GLY A 93 15.69 4.20 -4.98
CA GLY A 93 17.01 4.07 -5.58
C GLY A 93 16.99 4.24 -7.11
N SER A 94 15.82 4.08 -7.74
CA SER A 94 15.70 4.21 -9.20
C SER A 94 14.44 4.97 -9.56
N ILE A 95 14.57 5.87 -10.53
CA ILE A 95 13.47 6.68 -11.07
C ILE A 95 13.45 6.48 -12.59
N ILE A 96 12.30 6.06 -13.11
CA ILE A 96 12.06 5.92 -14.54
C ILE A 96 10.97 6.91 -14.92
N THR A 97 11.21 7.74 -15.93
CA THR A 97 10.21 8.64 -16.48
C THR A 97 10.02 8.41 -17.97
N PHE A 98 8.79 8.17 -18.37
CA PHE A 98 8.34 8.26 -19.75
C PHE A 98 7.98 9.71 -20.08
N ARG A 99 7.37 9.96 -21.23
CA ARG A 99 6.88 11.29 -21.58
C ARG A 99 5.85 11.77 -20.56
N ILE A 100 6.10 12.93 -19.99
CA ILE A 100 5.25 13.56 -18.95
C ILE A 100 4.87 14.99 -19.34
N GLY A 101 3.89 15.57 -18.66
CA GLY A 101 3.48 16.96 -18.81
C GLY A 101 4.49 17.96 -18.22
N GLY A 102 4.39 19.23 -18.61
CA GLY A 102 5.34 20.28 -18.24
C GLY A 102 5.44 20.50 -16.72
N GLU A 103 4.34 20.46 -15.99
CA GLU A 103 4.35 20.63 -14.53
C GLU A 103 5.10 19.50 -13.81
N ASP A 104 4.90 18.28 -14.23
CA ASP A 104 5.58 17.11 -13.65
C ASP A 104 7.06 17.08 -14.05
N ALA A 105 7.39 17.50 -15.29
CA ALA A 105 8.76 17.62 -15.75
C ALA A 105 9.55 18.67 -14.93
N VAL A 106 8.92 19.77 -14.52
CA VAL A 106 9.53 20.77 -13.62
C VAL A 106 9.83 20.17 -12.24
N LYS A 107 8.93 19.34 -11.70
CA LYS A 107 9.12 18.69 -10.39
C LYS A 107 10.22 17.63 -10.41
N LEU A 108 10.37 16.92 -11.53
CA LEU A 108 11.37 15.86 -11.68
C LEU A 108 12.73 16.37 -12.19
N LYS A 109 12.82 17.63 -12.65
CA LYS A 109 14.02 18.19 -13.24
C LYS A 109 15.28 17.94 -12.41
N SER A 110 15.23 18.17 -11.11
CA SER A 110 16.37 18.01 -10.20
C SER A 110 16.96 16.59 -10.18
N GLU A 111 16.16 15.59 -10.51
CA GLU A 111 16.60 14.19 -10.53
C GLU A 111 17.37 13.83 -11.80
N PHE A 112 17.17 14.59 -12.87
CA PHE A 112 17.72 14.31 -14.21
C PHE A 112 18.72 15.37 -14.69
N ASP A 113 18.86 16.53 -14.00
CA ASP A 113 19.86 17.54 -14.31
C ASP A 113 21.29 17.00 -14.08
N PRO A 114 22.30 17.45 -14.84
CA PRO A 114 22.20 18.41 -15.98
C PRO A 114 21.94 17.75 -17.33
N LEU A 115 21.80 16.42 -17.40
CA LEU A 115 21.79 15.66 -18.67
C LEU A 115 20.45 15.78 -19.40
N PHE A 116 19.33 15.79 -18.67
CA PHE A 116 17.99 15.86 -19.26
C PHE A 116 17.18 16.95 -18.59
N GLY A 117 16.73 17.92 -19.38
CA GLY A 117 15.93 19.05 -18.93
C GLY A 117 14.41 18.81 -19.13
N VAL A 118 13.63 19.81 -18.74
CA VAL A 118 12.15 19.78 -18.87
C VAL A 118 11.69 19.51 -20.29
N LYS A 119 12.36 20.13 -21.30
CA LYS A 119 12.00 19.94 -22.71
C LYS A 119 12.24 18.52 -23.19
N ASP A 120 13.29 17.88 -22.70
CA ASP A 120 13.64 16.52 -23.10
C ASP A 120 12.58 15.53 -22.61
N MET A 121 12.14 15.67 -21.35
CA MET A 121 11.09 14.81 -20.74
C MET A 121 9.73 14.97 -21.42
N ILE A 122 9.38 16.18 -21.89
CA ILE A 122 8.11 16.43 -22.57
C ILE A 122 8.10 15.85 -23.99
N ASN A 123 9.27 15.81 -24.64
CA ASN A 123 9.40 15.43 -26.04
C ASN A 123 9.77 13.96 -26.26
N LEU A 124 9.87 13.14 -25.21
CA LEU A 124 10.12 11.70 -25.35
C LEU A 124 9.13 11.02 -26.28
N ALA A 125 9.60 10.12 -27.13
CA ALA A 125 8.75 9.25 -27.93
C ALA A 125 8.00 8.22 -27.05
N VAL A 126 7.00 7.55 -27.60
CA VAL A 126 6.11 6.64 -26.84
C VAL A 126 6.84 5.47 -26.17
N THR A 127 7.94 5.02 -26.80
CA THR A 127 8.72 3.87 -26.31
C THR A 127 9.97 4.27 -25.55
N GLU A 128 10.31 5.57 -25.54
CA GLU A 128 11.51 6.10 -24.92
C GLU A 128 11.25 6.47 -23.46
N PHE A 129 12.29 6.36 -22.63
CA PHE A 129 12.27 6.79 -21.24
C PHE A 129 13.66 7.24 -20.79
N TYR A 130 13.70 8.04 -19.73
CA TYR A 130 14.91 8.31 -18.98
C TYR A 130 14.90 7.53 -17.68
N ILE A 131 16.08 7.07 -17.27
CA ILE A 131 16.26 6.34 -16.02
C ILE A 131 17.46 6.89 -15.25
N LYS A 132 17.25 7.15 -13.97
CA LYS A 132 18.28 7.34 -12.96
C LYS A 132 18.22 6.14 -12.03
N MET A 133 19.38 5.54 -11.73
CA MET A 133 19.39 4.34 -10.89
C MET A 133 20.57 4.35 -9.90
N THR A 134 20.34 3.67 -8.78
CA THR A 134 21.37 3.35 -7.80
C THR A 134 21.69 1.87 -7.91
N ILE A 135 22.96 1.52 -8.11
CA ILE A 135 23.44 0.15 -8.19
C ILE A 135 24.50 -0.04 -7.10
N ASP A 136 24.34 -1.06 -6.27
CA ASP A 136 25.26 -1.37 -5.17
C ASP A 136 25.51 -0.19 -4.20
N GLY A 137 24.53 0.70 -4.07
CA GLY A 137 24.60 1.89 -3.20
C GLY A 137 25.22 3.12 -3.87
N GLU A 138 25.69 3.02 -5.11
CA GLU A 138 26.23 4.13 -5.89
C GLU A 138 25.17 4.67 -6.87
N SER A 139 25.01 5.99 -6.90
CA SER A 139 24.12 6.67 -7.83
C SER A 139 24.83 6.90 -9.15
N TYR A 140 24.22 6.50 -10.24
CA TYR A 140 24.72 6.68 -11.60
C TYR A 140 24.02 7.84 -12.30
N ASP A 141 24.73 8.45 -13.23
CA ASP A 141 24.16 9.48 -14.10
C ASP A 141 22.95 8.96 -14.86
N PRO A 142 21.91 9.79 -15.04
CA PRO A 142 20.75 9.40 -15.81
C PRO A 142 21.09 9.09 -17.28
N PHE A 143 20.41 8.14 -17.85
CA PHE A 143 20.56 7.79 -19.28
C PHE A 143 19.21 7.53 -19.93
N SER A 144 19.19 7.56 -21.26
CA SER A 144 18.01 7.26 -22.07
C SER A 144 17.98 5.78 -22.47
N ALA A 145 16.76 5.23 -22.59
CA ALA A 145 16.56 3.87 -23.08
C ALA A 145 15.20 3.76 -23.80
N GLU A 146 15.00 2.62 -24.44
CA GLU A 146 13.75 2.28 -25.12
C GLU A 146 13.15 0.99 -24.54
N THR A 147 11.83 0.92 -24.52
CA THR A 147 11.12 -0.31 -24.14
C THR A 147 11.22 -1.37 -25.23
N LEU A 148 11.41 -2.60 -24.82
CA LEU A 148 11.35 -3.74 -25.74
C LEU A 148 9.89 -3.98 -26.17
N LYS A 149 9.70 -4.29 -27.46
CA LYS A 149 8.39 -4.69 -27.97
C LYS A 149 8.04 -6.07 -27.40
N VAL A 150 7.00 -6.11 -26.57
CA VAL A 150 6.47 -7.37 -26.07
C VAL A 150 5.76 -8.11 -27.21
N LEU A 151 6.26 -9.28 -27.55
CA LEU A 151 5.60 -10.15 -28.53
C LEU A 151 4.35 -10.79 -27.91
N PRO A 152 3.31 -11.06 -28.73
CA PRO A 152 2.15 -11.79 -28.24
C PRO A 152 2.57 -13.14 -27.64
N PRO A 153 1.92 -13.61 -26.57
CA PRO A 153 2.23 -14.90 -25.98
C PRO A 153 2.01 -16.03 -26.99
N THR A 154 2.98 -16.92 -27.11
CA THR A 154 2.93 -18.10 -28.00
C THR A 154 2.17 -19.27 -27.41
N HIS A 155 1.82 -19.20 -26.12
CA HIS A 155 1.16 -20.28 -25.37
C HIS A 155 -0.31 -19.95 -25.13
N PRO A 156 -1.18 -20.97 -24.96
CA PRO A 156 -2.56 -20.77 -24.54
C PRO A 156 -2.65 -20.02 -23.20
N SER A 157 -3.70 -19.23 -23.02
CA SER A 157 -3.93 -18.53 -21.76
C SER A 157 -4.40 -19.52 -20.69
N TYR A 158 -3.69 -19.60 -19.57
CA TYR A 158 -4.07 -20.35 -18.37
C TYR A 158 -5.00 -19.55 -17.43
N ARG A 159 -5.64 -18.49 -17.96
CA ARG A 159 -6.46 -17.58 -17.16
C ARG A 159 -7.57 -18.31 -16.40
N ARG A 160 -8.23 -19.27 -17.02
CA ARG A 160 -9.36 -20.00 -16.43
C ARG A 160 -8.89 -20.92 -15.30
N GLU A 161 -7.84 -21.67 -15.53
CA GLU A 161 -7.24 -22.59 -14.56
C GLU A 161 -6.71 -21.84 -13.33
N ILE A 162 -6.09 -20.67 -13.53
CA ILE A 162 -5.61 -19.81 -12.44
C ILE A 162 -6.78 -19.28 -11.62
N ILE A 163 -7.86 -18.81 -12.25
CA ILE A 163 -9.05 -18.33 -11.56
C ILE A 163 -9.69 -19.46 -10.75
N ASP A 164 -9.85 -20.63 -11.35
CA ASP A 164 -10.49 -21.78 -10.69
C ASP A 164 -9.63 -22.30 -9.52
N ALA A 165 -8.31 -22.31 -9.67
CA ALA A 165 -7.40 -22.67 -8.60
C ALA A 165 -7.44 -21.66 -7.45
N SER A 166 -7.50 -20.37 -7.77
CA SER A 166 -7.61 -19.29 -6.79
C SER A 166 -8.94 -19.37 -6.04
N HIS A 167 -10.05 -19.59 -6.75
CA HIS A 167 -11.36 -19.75 -6.13
C HIS A 167 -11.38 -20.93 -5.16
N ARG A 168 -10.88 -22.08 -5.56
CA ARG A 168 -10.83 -23.26 -4.68
C ARG A 168 -10.02 -23.05 -3.42
N LYS A 169 -8.94 -22.27 -3.50
CA LYS A 169 -8.00 -22.10 -2.41
C LYS A 169 -8.32 -20.91 -1.49
N PHE A 170 -8.85 -19.83 -2.04
CA PHE A 170 -8.91 -18.54 -1.35
C PHE A 170 -10.31 -17.89 -1.32
N SER A 171 -11.34 -18.56 -1.82
CA SER A 171 -12.70 -18.02 -1.76
C SER A 171 -13.70 -19.04 -1.26
N ILE A 172 -14.79 -18.53 -0.72
CA ILE A 172 -15.97 -19.28 -0.32
C ILE A 172 -17.17 -18.76 -1.09
N PRO A 173 -18.24 -19.54 -1.28
CA PRO A 173 -19.48 -19.10 -1.91
C PRO A 173 -20.05 -17.85 -1.21
N LYS A 174 -20.64 -16.93 -1.99
CA LYS A 174 -21.17 -15.67 -1.46
C LYS A 174 -22.20 -15.87 -0.33
N GLY A 175 -23.02 -16.91 -0.42
CA GLY A 175 -24.01 -17.23 0.62
C GLY A 175 -23.38 -17.66 1.93
N ASP A 176 -22.28 -18.40 1.88
CA ASP A 176 -21.55 -18.85 3.07
C ASP A 176 -20.77 -17.70 3.69
N ALA A 177 -20.17 -16.82 2.85
CA ALA A 177 -19.54 -15.59 3.32
C ALA A 177 -20.53 -14.67 4.05
N ALA A 178 -21.75 -14.51 3.53
CA ALA A 178 -22.78 -13.69 4.18
C ALA A 178 -23.20 -14.25 5.54
N LYS A 179 -23.30 -15.58 5.69
CA LYS A 179 -23.61 -16.21 6.98
C LYS A 179 -22.48 -15.98 7.99
N LEU A 180 -21.22 -16.20 7.60
CA LEU A 180 -20.06 -15.95 8.47
C LEU A 180 -20.00 -14.50 8.97
N ILE A 181 -20.23 -13.55 8.07
CA ILE A 181 -20.25 -12.12 8.45
C ILE A 181 -21.37 -11.85 9.46
N ALA A 182 -22.57 -12.36 9.23
CA ALA A 182 -23.68 -12.17 10.17
C ALA A 182 -23.43 -12.82 11.55
N GLU A 183 -22.78 -13.98 11.58
CA GLU A 183 -22.38 -14.64 12.84
C GLU A 183 -21.29 -13.84 13.59
N GLU A 184 -20.30 -13.31 12.88
CA GLU A 184 -19.27 -12.46 13.47
C GLU A 184 -19.86 -11.14 14.00
N GLU A 185 -20.72 -10.48 13.25
CA GLU A 185 -21.42 -9.26 13.68
C GLU A 185 -22.25 -9.52 14.95
N ALA A 186 -23.02 -10.61 14.99
CA ALA A 186 -23.79 -10.98 16.18
C ALA A 186 -22.89 -11.24 17.40
N THR A 187 -21.71 -11.83 17.21
CA THR A 187 -20.73 -12.08 18.28
C THR A 187 -20.13 -10.79 18.79
N ILE A 188 -19.80 -9.85 17.90
CA ILE A 188 -19.27 -8.52 18.26
C ILE A 188 -20.30 -7.74 19.07
N ILE A 189 -21.57 -7.74 18.63
CA ILE A 189 -22.65 -7.05 19.34
C ILE A 189 -22.81 -7.62 20.74
N ARG A 190 -22.88 -8.94 20.90
CA ARG A 190 -22.99 -9.59 22.23
C ARG A 190 -21.81 -9.23 23.14
N SER A 191 -20.59 -9.27 22.62
CA SER A 191 -19.40 -8.92 23.40
C SER A 191 -19.37 -7.44 23.81
N ALA A 192 -19.92 -6.55 23.00
CA ALA A 192 -20.05 -5.13 23.33
C ALA A 192 -21.14 -4.90 24.41
N GLU A 193 -22.27 -5.60 24.30
CA GLU A 193 -23.34 -5.56 25.31
C GLU A 193 -22.89 -6.10 26.68
N GLU A 194 -22.17 -7.22 26.68
CA GLU A 194 -21.57 -7.79 27.89
C GLU A 194 -20.59 -6.82 28.57
N LYS A 195 -19.72 -6.18 27.81
CA LYS A 195 -18.80 -5.14 28.32
C LYS A 195 -19.56 -3.95 28.93
N ALA A 196 -20.58 -3.46 28.23
CA ALA A 196 -21.41 -2.35 28.73
C ALA A 196 -22.12 -2.69 30.05
N ILE A 197 -22.61 -3.92 30.21
CA ILE A 197 -23.23 -4.40 31.43
C ILE A 197 -22.20 -4.48 32.57
N ILE A 198 -20.97 -4.95 32.29
CA ILE A 198 -19.90 -5.03 33.29
C ILE A 198 -19.48 -3.63 33.75
N GLU A 199 -19.32 -2.70 32.83
CA GLU A 199 -18.96 -1.31 33.12
C GLU A 199 -20.08 -0.56 33.85
N GLY A 200 -21.36 -0.83 33.51
CA GLY A 200 -22.52 -0.31 34.26
C GLY A 200 -22.57 -0.79 35.71
N LYS A 201 -22.40 -2.09 35.92
CA LYS A 201 -22.35 -2.68 37.28
C LYS A 201 -21.17 -2.17 38.10
N SER A 202 -20.02 -1.93 37.47
CA SER A 202 -18.85 -1.34 38.15
C SER A 202 -19.09 0.10 38.59
N LYS A 203 -19.85 0.90 37.85
CA LYS A 203 -20.22 2.28 38.24
C LYS A 203 -21.24 2.30 39.35
N ASP A 204 -22.21 1.40 39.36
CA ASP A 204 -23.24 1.30 40.41
C ASP A 204 -22.62 0.83 41.71
N SER A 205 -21.71 -0.14 41.70
CA SER A 205 -21.01 -0.60 42.89
C SER A 205 -20.12 0.48 43.53
N VAL A 206 -19.46 1.32 42.72
CA VAL A 206 -18.64 2.45 43.19
C VAL A 206 -19.54 3.58 43.77
N ALA A 207 -20.75 3.73 43.22
CA ALA A 207 -21.72 4.72 43.73
C ALA A 207 -22.36 4.30 45.08
N GLU A 208 -22.60 3.00 45.27
CA GLU A 208 -23.06 2.46 46.55
C GLU A 208 -22.02 2.57 47.68
N THR A 209 -20.76 2.22 47.39
CA THR A 209 -19.65 2.34 48.37
C THR A 209 -19.42 3.78 48.81
N LYS A 210 -19.59 4.76 47.89
CA LYS A 210 -19.50 6.19 48.27
C LYS A 210 -20.67 6.71 49.04
N LYS A 211 -21.84 6.06 49.03
CA LYS A 211 -23.00 6.41 49.88
C LYS A 211 -22.86 5.87 51.28
N GLU A 212 -22.28 4.68 51.46
CA GLU A 212 -22.04 4.10 52.80
C GLU A 212 -20.94 4.84 53.59
N GLU A 213 -19.93 5.43 52.88
CA GLU A 213 -18.89 6.25 53.54
C GLU A 213 -19.35 7.67 53.93
N ALA A 214 -20.54 8.09 53.50
CA ALA A 214 -21.06 9.45 53.74
C ALA A 214 -22.12 9.57 54.83
N GLU A 215 -22.47 8.49 55.56
CA GLU A 215 -23.34 8.61 56.76
C GLU A 215 -22.54 9.04 57.99
N PRO A 216 -22.86 10.19 58.60
CA PRO A 216 -22.18 10.63 59.81
C PRO A 216 -22.58 9.75 60.98
N MET A 217 -21.60 9.19 61.71
CA MET A 217 -21.82 8.60 63.03
C MET A 217 -22.36 9.67 63.99
N ILE A 218 -23.57 9.47 64.42
CA ILE A 218 -24.16 10.18 65.54
C ILE A 218 -23.68 9.55 66.81
#